data_9b9149ebd3d97122375e5a8cffcfa898
#
_entry.id   9b9149ebd3d97122375e5a8cffcfa898
#
_cell.length_a   1.000
_cell.length_b   1.000
_cell.length_c   1.000
_cell.angle_alpha   90.00
_cell.angle_beta   90.00
_cell.angle_gamma   90.00
#
_symmetry.space_group_name_H-M   'P 1'
#
loop_
_entity.id
_entity.type
_entity.pdbx_description
1 polymer ?
#
loop_
_entity_poly.entity_id
_entity_poly.type
_entity_poly.pdbx_seq_one_letter_code
_entity_poly.pdbx_strand_id
1 'polypeptide(L)'
;MFSKMLDAGIETESVELCENTIYPCRACFACGGRENCVNAKDIFCSVLEKMKHADGIILASPVYSANVSASMQALLERAAVVCDLNPGMLTHKVGASVVAARRGGALNAIDAMNHFFLNHEMYVVGSTYWNMGYGQMPGDVLKDEEALSNMDNLADNMIWILNKIKKENEE
;
A
#
# COMPACT_ATOMS: atom_id res chain seq x y z
N MET A 1 7.35 5.75 11.67
CA MET A 1 5.97 5.80 11.17
C MET A 1 5.02 4.94 12.00
N PHE A 2 5.10 3.61 12.06
CA PHE A 2 4.13 2.76 12.79
C PHE A 2 4.05 3.04 14.29
N SER A 3 5.18 3.22 15.00
CA SER A 3 5.15 3.61 16.42
C SER A 3 4.33 4.87 16.66
N LYS A 4 4.49 5.88 15.80
CA LYS A 4 3.76 7.14 15.87
C LYS A 4 2.25 6.96 15.64
N MET A 5 1.85 6.05 14.73
CA MET A 5 0.45 5.71 14.51
C MET A 5 -0.15 4.98 15.72
N LEU A 6 0.59 4.04 16.31
CA LEU A 6 0.18 3.34 17.54
C LEU A 6 0.01 4.31 18.72
N ASP A 7 0.93 5.25 18.89
CA ASP A 7 0.85 6.30 19.92
C ASP A 7 -0.38 7.21 19.74
N ALA A 8 -0.86 7.34 18.49
CA ALA A 8 -2.09 8.06 18.14
C ALA A 8 -3.36 7.19 18.23
N GLY A 9 -3.26 5.95 18.72
CA GLY A 9 -4.39 5.04 18.86
C GLY A 9 -4.85 4.35 17.57
N ILE A 10 -4.01 4.33 16.53
CA ILE A 10 -4.27 3.63 15.27
C ILE A 10 -3.56 2.28 15.30
N GLU A 11 -4.33 1.21 15.25
CA GLU A 11 -3.79 -0.14 15.13
C GLU A 11 -3.10 -0.33 13.76
N THR A 12 -1.95 -0.99 13.77
CA THR A 12 -1.18 -1.25 12.53
C THR A 12 -0.81 -2.71 12.42
N GLU A 13 -0.89 -3.24 11.21
CA GLU A 13 -0.44 -4.60 10.87
C GLU A 13 0.48 -4.53 9.65
N SER A 14 1.57 -5.31 9.67
CA SER A 14 2.50 -5.45 8.54
C SER A 14 2.37 -6.83 7.90
N VAL A 15 2.35 -6.87 6.58
CA VAL A 15 2.33 -8.12 5.80
C VAL A 15 3.54 -8.16 4.87
N GLU A 16 4.44 -9.10 5.11
CA GLU A 16 5.63 -9.33 4.30
C GLU A 16 5.30 -10.13 3.05
N LEU A 17 5.52 -9.52 1.87
CA LEU A 17 5.28 -10.18 0.58
C LEU A 17 6.47 -11.00 0.09
N CYS A 18 7.68 -10.72 0.57
CA CYS A 18 8.92 -11.36 0.08
C CYS A 18 9.07 -12.82 0.54
N GLU A 19 8.52 -13.17 1.69
CA GLU A 19 8.57 -14.53 2.24
C GLU A 19 7.41 -15.41 1.73
N ASN A 20 6.48 -14.83 1.01
CA ASN A 20 5.25 -15.49 0.59
C ASN A 20 5.03 -15.31 -0.92
N THR A 21 4.59 -16.37 -1.57
CA THR A 21 4.25 -16.30 -3.00
C THR A 21 2.91 -15.58 -3.18
N ILE A 22 2.87 -14.67 -4.15
CA ILE A 22 1.64 -14.16 -4.76
C ILE A 22 1.72 -14.47 -6.25
N TYR A 23 0.81 -15.30 -6.76
CA TYR A 23 0.72 -15.58 -8.18
C TYR A 23 0.05 -14.43 -8.93
N PRO A 24 0.46 -14.13 -10.17
CA PRO A 24 -0.17 -13.10 -11.00
C PRO A 24 -1.64 -13.45 -11.31
N CYS A 25 -2.40 -12.46 -11.73
CA CYS A 25 -3.77 -12.65 -12.18
C CYS A 25 -3.82 -13.53 -13.45
N ARG A 26 -4.79 -14.42 -13.53
CA ARG A 26 -5.00 -15.30 -14.68
C ARG A 26 -6.12 -14.82 -15.61
N ALA A 27 -6.65 -13.63 -15.33
CA ALA A 27 -7.77 -13.03 -16.08
C ALA A 27 -8.96 -13.99 -16.29
N CYS A 28 -9.25 -14.83 -15.31
CA CYS A 28 -10.40 -15.77 -15.39
C CYS A 28 -11.74 -15.12 -15.02
N PHE A 29 -11.71 -13.91 -14.46
CA PHE A 29 -12.88 -13.11 -14.04
C PHE A 29 -13.87 -13.80 -13.09
N ALA A 30 -13.50 -14.93 -12.52
CA ALA A 30 -14.35 -15.70 -11.61
C ALA A 30 -14.48 -15.07 -10.20
N CYS A 31 -13.80 -13.95 -9.96
CA CYS A 31 -13.89 -13.15 -8.73
C CYS A 31 -15.09 -12.18 -8.72
N GLY A 32 -15.79 -11.99 -9.86
CA GLY A 32 -16.97 -11.13 -9.93
C GLY A 32 -18.07 -11.58 -8.96
N GLY A 33 -18.56 -10.66 -8.12
CA GLY A 33 -19.55 -10.91 -7.08
C GLY A 33 -19.07 -11.75 -5.90
N ARG A 34 -17.75 -11.97 -5.77
CA ARG A 34 -17.16 -12.77 -4.67
C ARG A 34 -16.30 -11.95 -3.71
N GLU A 35 -15.97 -10.73 -4.10
CA GLU A 35 -15.08 -9.85 -3.34
C GLU A 35 -13.72 -10.46 -2.97
N ASN A 36 -13.33 -11.56 -3.59
CA ASN A 36 -12.04 -12.21 -3.42
C ASN A 36 -11.68 -13.09 -4.62
N CYS A 37 -10.41 -13.45 -4.74
CA CYS A 37 -9.93 -14.32 -5.81
C CYS A 37 -10.32 -15.78 -5.57
N VAL A 38 -10.71 -16.51 -6.63
CA VAL A 38 -10.99 -17.95 -6.55
C VAL A 38 -9.72 -18.80 -6.40
N ASN A 39 -8.54 -18.25 -6.71
CA ASN A 39 -7.27 -18.91 -6.50
C ASN A 39 -6.77 -18.64 -5.09
N ALA A 40 -6.96 -19.57 -4.18
CA ALA A 40 -6.55 -19.49 -2.77
C ALA A 40 -5.27 -20.29 -2.46
N LYS A 41 -4.39 -20.51 -3.45
CA LYS A 41 -3.16 -21.31 -3.29
C LYS A 41 -1.98 -20.51 -2.73
N ASP A 42 -2.17 -19.23 -2.46
CA ASP A 42 -1.17 -18.28 -1.97
C ASP A 42 -1.79 -17.35 -0.92
N ILE A 43 -1.00 -16.40 -0.41
CA ILE A 43 -1.46 -15.49 0.64
C ILE A 43 -2.39 -14.37 0.11
N PHE A 44 -2.60 -14.25 -1.19
CA PHE A 44 -3.34 -13.12 -1.78
C PHE A 44 -4.71 -12.91 -1.13
N CYS A 45 -5.49 -13.99 -0.97
CA CYS A 45 -6.85 -13.86 -0.44
C CYS A 45 -6.87 -13.29 0.99
N SER A 46 -5.92 -13.69 1.83
CA SER A 46 -5.81 -13.17 3.19
C SER A 46 -5.32 -11.72 3.21
N VAL A 47 -4.41 -11.34 2.30
CA VAL A 47 -3.94 -9.95 2.16
C VAL A 47 -5.08 -9.05 1.72
N LEU A 48 -5.85 -9.46 0.71
CA LEU A 48 -6.99 -8.68 0.22
C LEU A 48 -8.06 -8.49 1.31
N GLU A 49 -8.34 -9.54 2.12
CA GLU A 49 -9.27 -9.40 3.25
C GLU A 49 -8.79 -8.36 4.26
N LYS A 50 -7.48 -8.33 4.57
CA LYS A 50 -6.90 -7.28 5.42
C LYS A 50 -7.05 -5.89 4.80
N MET A 51 -6.80 -5.75 3.50
CA MET A 51 -6.99 -4.49 2.77
C MET A 51 -8.46 -4.02 2.82
N LYS A 52 -9.42 -4.94 2.72
CA LYS A 52 -10.86 -4.63 2.82
C LYS A 52 -11.26 -4.11 4.20
N HIS A 53 -10.67 -4.62 5.27
CA HIS A 53 -11.03 -4.26 6.64
C HIS A 53 -10.24 -3.07 7.18
N ALA A 54 -9.11 -2.73 6.57
CA ALA A 54 -8.31 -1.58 6.99
C ALA A 54 -8.95 -0.25 6.54
N ASP A 55 -8.87 0.78 7.39
CA ASP A 55 -9.25 2.14 7.05
C ASP A 55 -8.16 2.84 6.21
N GLY A 56 -6.91 2.40 6.36
CA GLY A 56 -5.75 2.89 5.61
C GLY A 56 -4.84 1.78 5.12
N ILE A 57 -4.23 1.96 3.95
CA ILE A 57 -3.34 1.00 3.32
C ILE A 57 -2.04 1.70 2.94
N ILE A 58 -0.92 1.19 3.44
CA ILE A 58 0.42 1.62 3.01
C ILE A 58 1.01 0.51 2.14
N LEU A 59 1.26 0.82 0.88
CA LEU A 59 1.99 -0.06 -0.02
C LEU A 59 3.47 0.33 0.01
N ALA A 60 4.32 -0.62 0.38
CA ALA A 60 5.77 -0.42 0.47
C ALA A 60 6.50 -1.41 -0.43
N SER A 61 7.41 -0.91 -1.26
CA SER A 61 8.19 -1.76 -2.18
C SER A 61 9.64 -1.30 -2.29
N PRO A 62 10.61 -2.23 -2.38
CA PRO A 62 11.90 -1.88 -2.96
C PRO A 62 11.73 -1.56 -4.45
N VAL A 63 12.65 -0.74 -4.98
CA VAL A 63 12.71 -0.46 -6.42
C VAL A 63 13.54 -1.53 -7.11
N TYR A 64 12.90 -2.38 -7.89
CA TYR A 64 13.55 -3.38 -8.75
C TYR A 64 13.28 -3.07 -10.22
N SER A 65 14.36 -3.02 -11.04
CA SER A 65 14.24 -2.70 -12.46
C SER A 65 13.40 -1.46 -12.75
N ALA A 66 13.63 -0.39 -11.98
CA ALA A 66 12.94 0.89 -12.07
C ALA A 66 11.41 0.83 -11.81
N ASN A 67 10.93 -0.18 -11.11
CA ASN A 67 9.51 -0.33 -10.76
C ASN A 67 9.37 -1.05 -9.39
N VAL A 68 8.15 -1.34 -8.97
CA VAL A 68 7.86 -2.17 -7.79
C VAL A 68 8.41 -3.59 -7.94
N SER A 69 8.57 -4.31 -6.83
CA SER A 69 8.93 -5.73 -6.86
C SER A 69 7.87 -6.57 -7.58
N ALA A 70 8.26 -7.72 -8.13
CA ALA A 70 7.33 -8.63 -8.80
C ALA A 70 6.18 -9.10 -7.89
N SER A 71 6.45 -9.32 -6.59
CA SER A 71 5.41 -9.69 -5.61
C SER A 71 4.41 -8.55 -5.40
N MET A 72 4.88 -7.30 -5.32
CA MET A 72 4.00 -6.13 -5.24
C MET A 72 3.18 -5.99 -6.53
N GLN A 73 3.80 -6.13 -7.70
CA GLN A 73 3.07 -6.05 -8.97
C GLN A 73 1.98 -7.12 -9.07
N ALA A 74 2.25 -8.35 -8.64
CA ALA A 74 1.26 -9.42 -8.64
C ALA A 74 0.09 -9.14 -7.67
N LEU A 75 0.39 -8.52 -6.51
CA LEU A 75 -0.64 -8.07 -5.58
C LEU A 75 -1.53 -7.00 -6.22
N LEU A 76 -0.94 -5.95 -6.77
CA LEU A 76 -1.66 -4.83 -7.40
C LEU A 76 -2.55 -5.32 -8.54
N GLU A 77 -1.99 -6.14 -9.45
CA GLU A 77 -2.70 -6.67 -10.61
C GLU A 77 -3.91 -7.51 -10.21
N ARG A 78 -3.75 -8.41 -9.23
CA ARG A 78 -4.87 -9.25 -8.79
C ARG A 78 -5.90 -8.48 -7.99
N ALA A 79 -5.46 -7.60 -7.09
CA ALA A 79 -6.37 -6.77 -6.30
C ALA A 79 -7.18 -5.84 -7.21
N ALA A 80 -6.55 -5.22 -8.21
CA ALA A 80 -7.26 -4.38 -9.16
C ALA A 80 -8.38 -5.14 -9.88
N VAL A 81 -8.08 -6.31 -10.46
CA VAL A 81 -9.11 -7.11 -11.15
C VAL A 81 -10.25 -7.54 -10.21
N VAL A 82 -9.94 -7.88 -8.95
CA VAL A 82 -11.01 -8.21 -7.98
C VAL A 82 -11.83 -6.98 -7.66
N CYS A 83 -11.23 -5.83 -7.39
CA CYS A 83 -11.93 -4.59 -7.06
C CYS A 83 -12.75 -4.06 -8.24
N ASP A 84 -12.23 -4.10 -9.47
CA ASP A 84 -12.94 -3.68 -10.69
C ASP A 84 -14.23 -4.48 -10.92
N LEU A 85 -14.24 -5.76 -10.55
CA LEU A 85 -15.40 -6.63 -10.66
C LEU A 85 -16.30 -6.63 -9.41
N ASN A 86 -15.90 -5.93 -8.35
CA ASN A 86 -16.66 -5.76 -7.11
C ASN A 86 -16.52 -4.29 -6.63
N PRO A 87 -17.18 -3.34 -7.28
CA PRO A 87 -17.02 -1.91 -7.00
C PRO A 87 -17.29 -1.56 -5.54
N GLY A 88 -16.58 -0.56 -5.06
CA GLY A 88 -16.75 -0.02 -3.70
C GLY A 88 -15.91 -0.69 -2.60
N MET A 89 -15.18 -1.78 -2.91
CA MET A 89 -14.41 -2.52 -1.89
C MET A 89 -13.35 -1.66 -1.16
N LEU A 90 -12.74 -0.70 -1.84
CA LEU A 90 -11.68 0.14 -1.30
C LEU A 90 -12.02 1.64 -1.31
N THR A 91 -13.22 2.00 -1.76
CA THR A 91 -13.68 3.39 -1.86
C THR A 91 -13.55 4.11 -0.53
N HIS A 92 -13.02 5.34 -0.56
CA HIS A 92 -12.81 6.25 0.55
C HIS A 92 -11.76 5.81 1.60
N LYS A 93 -11.06 4.69 1.38
CA LYS A 93 -9.93 4.34 2.23
C LYS A 93 -8.73 5.25 1.98
N VAL A 94 -7.86 5.36 2.96
CA VAL A 94 -6.64 6.16 2.88
C VAL A 94 -5.51 5.32 2.31
N GLY A 95 -4.82 5.80 1.29
CA GLY A 95 -3.69 5.13 0.65
C GLY A 95 -2.39 5.92 0.75
N ALA A 96 -1.26 5.24 0.94
CA ALA A 96 0.06 5.84 0.82
C ALA A 96 1.05 4.86 0.19
N SER A 97 1.91 5.37 -0.69
CA SER A 97 2.99 4.63 -1.33
C SER A 97 4.34 5.00 -0.73
N VAL A 98 5.16 4.01 -0.42
CA VAL A 98 6.51 4.19 0.12
C VAL A 98 7.49 3.31 -0.64
N VAL A 99 8.66 3.83 -1.00
CA VAL A 99 9.67 3.05 -1.70
C VAL A 99 11.06 3.19 -1.10
N ALA A 100 11.82 2.10 -1.18
CA ALA A 100 13.26 2.11 -0.91
C ALA A 100 14.01 1.87 -2.22
N ALA A 101 14.96 2.75 -2.56
CA ALA A 101 15.69 2.69 -3.80
C ALA A 101 17.21 2.82 -3.58
N ARG A 102 17.99 2.17 -4.44
CA ARG A 102 19.43 2.40 -4.46
C ARG A 102 19.77 3.75 -5.11
N ARG A 103 19.09 4.09 -6.22
CA ARG A 103 19.34 5.32 -7.03
C ARG A 103 18.07 5.76 -7.77
N GLY A 104 17.90 5.37 -9.02
CA GLY A 104 16.81 5.80 -9.90
C GLY A 104 15.60 4.85 -9.87
N GLY A 105 14.46 5.31 -10.42
CA GLY A 105 13.25 4.51 -10.61
C GLY A 105 12.23 4.57 -9.46
N ALA A 106 12.52 5.33 -8.39
CA ALA A 106 11.61 5.45 -7.25
C ALA A 106 10.23 6.01 -7.64
N LEU A 107 10.19 7.05 -8.48
CA LEU A 107 8.94 7.66 -8.92
C LEU A 107 8.06 6.67 -9.70
N ASN A 108 8.64 5.87 -10.58
CA ASN A 108 7.85 4.87 -11.32
C ASN A 108 7.18 3.85 -10.38
N ALA A 109 7.88 3.45 -9.32
CA ALA A 109 7.32 2.53 -8.33
C ALA A 109 6.22 3.20 -7.48
N ILE A 110 6.41 4.46 -7.09
CA ILE A 110 5.38 5.27 -6.41
C ILE A 110 4.14 5.41 -7.29
N ASP A 111 4.33 5.77 -8.57
CA ASP A 111 3.24 5.97 -9.52
C ASP A 111 2.45 4.68 -9.73
N ALA A 112 3.12 3.53 -9.87
CA ALA A 112 2.44 2.24 -10.02
C ALA A 112 1.49 1.93 -8.83
N MET A 113 1.92 2.22 -7.60
CA MET A 113 1.10 2.04 -6.41
C MET A 113 0.01 3.11 -6.29
N ASN A 114 0.31 4.36 -6.63
CA ASN A 114 -0.67 5.45 -6.60
C ASN A 114 -1.78 5.25 -7.63
N HIS A 115 -1.46 4.74 -8.83
CA HIS A 115 -2.47 4.42 -9.83
C HIS A 115 -3.46 3.37 -9.32
N PHE A 116 -2.99 2.37 -8.56
CA PHE A 116 -3.88 1.41 -7.91
C PHE A 116 -4.87 2.10 -6.95
N PHE A 117 -4.38 2.98 -6.08
CA PHE A 117 -5.25 3.69 -5.14
C PHE A 117 -6.27 4.58 -5.85
N LEU A 118 -5.82 5.37 -6.83
CA LEU A 118 -6.67 6.29 -7.57
C LEU A 118 -7.76 5.56 -8.38
N ASN A 119 -7.44 4.41 -8.98
CA ASN A 119 -8.40 3.60 -9.72
C ASN A 119 -9.52 3.03 -8.83
N HIS A 120 -9.28 2.92 -7.52
CA HIS A 120 -10.25 2.38 -6.56
C HIS A 120 -10.83 3.42 -5.61
N GLU A 121 -10.86 4.70 -6.03
CA GLU A 121 -11.50 5.81 -5.33
C GLU A 121 -10.93 6.05 -3.92
N MET A 122 -9.64 5.76 -3.71
CA MET A 122 -8.96 5.97 -2.43
C MET A 122 -8.38 7.37 -2.33
N TYR A 123 -8.22 7.87 -1.10
CA TYR A 123 -7.53 9.13 -0.81
C TYR A 123 -6.03 8.91 -0.69
N VAL A 124 -5.25 9.39 -1.66
CA VAL A 124 -3.78 9.26 -1.64
C VAL A 124 -3.15 10.37 -0.80
N VAL A 125 -2.35 9.97 0.19
CA VAL A 125 -1.67 10.86 1.13
C VAL A 125 -0.20 11.00 0.79
N GLY A 126 0.27 12.25 0.69
CA GLY A 126 1.68 12.59 0.54
C GLY A 126 2.34 13.06 1.84
N SER A 127 3.62 13.38 1.74
CA SER A 127 4.42 14.00 2.78
C SER A 127 5.02 15.32 2.29
N THR A 128 6.03 15.85 2.96
CA THR A 128 6.75 17.07 2.57
C THR A 128 7.54 16.90 1.27
N TYR A 129 7.83 15.67 0.87
CA TYR A 129 8.47 15.30 -0.39
C TYR A 129 7.93 13.95 -0.87
N TRP A 130 8.45 13.37 -1.96
CA TRP A 130 8.07 12.02 -2.38
C TRP A 130 8.47 10.99 -1.34
N ASN A 131 7.61 10.03 -1.06
CA ASN A 131 7.78 9.01 -0.03
C ASN A 131 8.82 7.95 -0.44
N MET A 132 10.06 8.34 -0.53
CA MET A 132 11.16 7.46 -0.90
C MET A 132 12.35 7.61 0.04
N GLY A 133 13.12 6.53 0.20
CA GLY A 133 14.39 6.53 0.90
C GLY A 133 15.47 5.84 0.08
N TYR A 134 16.69 6.27 0.23
CA TYR A 134 17.84 5.74 -0.50
C TYR A 134 18.74 4.90 0.38
N GLY A 135 19.12 3.72 -0.13
CA GLY A 135 20.04 2.80 0.51
C GLY A 135 20.35 1.61 -0.39
N GLN A 136 21.56 1.08 -0.30
CA GLN A 136 22.00 -0.07 -1.08
C GLN A 136 22.07 -1.35 -0.23
N MET A 137 22.62 -1.25 0.97
CA MET A 137 22.77 -2.36 1.89
C MET A 137 21.66 -2.35 2.95
N PRO A 138 21.34 -3.48 3.57
CA PRO A 138 20.41 -3.51 4.70
C PRO A 138 20.76 -2.46 5.76
N GLY A 139 19.78 -1.64 6.13
CA GLY A 139 19.94 -0.56 7.10
C GLY A 139 20.45 0.77 6.55
N ASP A 140 20.91 0.85 5.29
CA ASP A 140 21.39 2.14 4.74
C ASP A 140 20.28 3.19 4.66
N VAL A 141 19.06 2.81 4.36
CA VAL A 141 17.91 3.73 4.31
C VAL A 141 17.66 4.44 5.65
N LEU A 142 18.12 3.86 6.76
CA LEU A 142 18.03 4.50 8.09
C LEU A 142 19.04 5.66 8.29
N LYS A 143 19.95 5.86 7.35
CA LYS A 143 20.90 6.97 7.32
C LYS A 143 20.41 8.13 6.45
N ASP A 144 19.32 7.94 5.73
CA ASP A 144 18.67 8.96 4.92
C ASP A 144 17.72 9.79 5.81
N GLU A 145 18.26 10.85 6.39
CA GLU A 145 17.55 11.71 7.36
C GLU A 145 16.33 12.40 6.70
N GLU A 146 16.42 12.77 5.43
CA GLU A 146 15.31 13.37 4.70
C GLU A 146 14.17 12.34 4.54
N ALA A 147 14.50 11.11 4.16
CA ALA A 147 13.50 10.04 4.04
C ALA A 147 12.82 9.75 5.39
N LEU A 148 13.57 9.69 6.48
CA LEU A 148 13.01 9.47 7.82
C LEU A 148 12.06 10.61 8.23
N SER A 149 12.44 11.86 7.95
CA SER A 149 11.59 13.04 8.19
C SER A 149 10.32 12.99 7.36
N ASN A 150 10.41 12.60 6.08
CA ASN A 150 9.26 12.43 5.21
C ASN A 150 8.31 11.32 5.71
N MET A 151 8.85 10.20 6.21
CA MET A 151 8.04 9.12 6.80
C MET A 151 7.32 9.56 8.08
N ASP A 152 7.92 10.41 8.88
CA ASP A 152 7.29 10.98 10.07
C ASP A 152 6.15 11.93 9.70
N ASN A 153 6.36 12.79 8.71
CA ASN A 153 5.34 13.68 8.19
C ASN A 153 4.20 12.92 7.50
N LEU A 154 4.52 11.86 6.75
CA LEU A 154 3.51 10.97 6.18
C LEU A 154 2.62 10.35 7.26
N ALA A 155 3.22 9.92 8.38
CA ALA A 155 2.45 9.40 9.51
C ALA A 155 1.49 10.46 10.07
N ASP A 156 1.95 11.71 10.26
CA ASP A 156 1.10 12.81 10.72
C ASP A 156 -0.10 13.05 9.80
N ASN A 157 0.15 13.08 8.50
CA ASN A 157 -0.89 13.31 7.50
C ASN A 157 -1.90 12.16 7.46
N MET A 158 -1.43 10.91 7.55
CA MET A 158 -2.32 9.75 7.61
C MET A 158 -3.15 9.73 8.90
N ILE A 159 -2.54 10.00 10.06
CA ILE A 159 -3.24 10.11 11.35
C ILE A 159 -4.32 11.19 11.26
N TRP A 160 -3.99 12.34 10.70
CA TRP A 160 -4.93 13.46 10.57
C TRP A 160 -6.16 13.08 9.73
N ILE A 161 -5.96 12.50 8.54
CA ILE A 161 -7.07 12.15 7.64
C ILE A 161 -7.91 11.00 8.18
N LEU A 162 -7.28 9.94 8.74
CA LEU A 162 -7.98 8.80 9.34
C LEU A 162 -8.89 9.26 10.48
N ASN A 163 -8.39 10.15 11.35
CA ASN A 163 -9.20 10.70 12.44
C ASN A 163 -10.35 11.60 11.95
N LYS A 164 -10.21 12.25 10.79
CA LYS A 164 -11.32 13.03 10.18
C LYS A 164 -12.41 12.13 9.64
N ILE A 165 -12.03 11.10 8.87
CA ILE A 165 -12.97 10.14 8.29
C ILE A 165 -13.74 9.39 9.40
N LYS A 166 -13.03 8.99 10.47
CA LYS A 166 -13.67 8.29 11.59
C LYS A 166 -14.75 9.14 12.27
N LYS A 167 -14.50 10.43 12.51
CA LYS A 167 -15.46 11.33 13.15
C LYS A 167 -16.72 11.54 12.30
N GLU A 168 -16.58 11.63 10.98
CA GLU A 168 -17.73 11.79 10.09
C GLU A 168 -18.61 10.53 10.03
N ASN A 169 -18.04 9.36 10.29
CA ASN A 169 -18.80 8.10 10.33
C ASN A 169 -19.52 7.86 11.68
N GLU A 170 -19.17 8.62 12.72
CA GLU A 170 -19.78 8.54 14.06
C GLU A 170 -20.90 9.58 14.27
N GLU A 171 -21.05 10.57 13.40
CA GLU A 171 -22.14 11.57 13.37
C GLU A 171 -23.31 11.13 12.46
#